data_6dc72f0db34c5191461a8855433be249
#
_entry.id   6dc72f0db34c5191461a8855433be249
#
_cell.length_a   1.000
_cell.length_b   1.000
_cell.length_c   1.000
_cell.angle_alpha   90.00
_cell.angle_beta   90.00
_cell.angle_gamma   90.00
#
_symmetry.space_group_name_H-M   'P 1'
#
loop_
_entity.id
_entity.type
_entity.pdbx_description
1 polymer ?
#
loop_
_entity_poly.entity_id
_entity_poly.type
_entity_poly.pdbx_seq_one_letter_code
_entity_poly.pdbx_strand_id
1 'polypeptide(L)'
;MKATLVGVILLCLMTGTAMAQEAKVTSLMSKDLPDMPGKEMLMIIVEHAPGGSNPAHRHNAHAMLYVLEGSVVMQVKGGKEVTLTPGQSFYEGPDNVHVVDRNASSTKPAKFLVVLIKNKGAPALVPVK
;
A
#
# COMPACT_ATOMS: atom_id res chain seq x y z
N MET A 1 35.28 2.17 57.71
CA MET A 1 33.95 1.93 57.05
C MET A 1 34.06 2.34 55.61
N LYS A 2 33.97 1.38 54.69
CA LYS A 2 34.01 1.65 53.24
C LYS A 2 32.53 1.55 52.74
N ALA A 3 32.00 2.67 52.29
CA ALA A 3 30.65 2.68 51.70
C ALA A 3 30.76 2.33 50.20
N THR A 4 30.19 1.21 49.80
CA THR A 4 30.11 0.78 48.40
C THR A 4 28.86 1.39 47.78
N LEU A 5 29.04 2.31 46.85
CA LEU A 5 27.94 2.95 46.08
C LEU A 5 27.57 1.99 44.95
N VAL A 6 26.42 1.35 45.06
CA VAL A 6 25.82 0.53 43.97
C VAL A 6 25.05 1.46 43.03
N GLY A 7 25.64 1.72 41.87
CA GLY A 7 24.98 2.48 40.80
C GLY A 7 23.97 1.59 40.10
N VAL A 8 22.70 1.92 40.22
CA VAL A 8 21.61 1.32 39.44
C VAL A 8 21.61 1.98 38.07
N ILE A 9 22.03 1.25 37.05
CA ILE A 9 21.91 1.67 35.63
C ILE A 9 20.47 1.38 35.21
N LEU A 10 19.65 2.44 35.10
CA LEU A 10 18.29 2.37 34.55
C LEU A 10 18.39 2.31 33.02
N LEU A 11 18.27 1.11 32.47
CA LEU A 11 18.24 0.88 31.02
C LEU A 11 16.85 1.30 30.51
N CYS A 12 16.73 2.54 30.01
CA CYS A 12 15.52 2.98 29.29
C CYS A 12 15.40 2.23 27.96
N LEU A 13 14.55 1.21 27.92
CA LEU A 13 14.12 0.59 26.67
C LEU A 13 13.25 1.60 25.92
N MET A 14 13.84 2.29 24.97
CA MET A 14 13.09 3.07 23.96
C MET A 14 12.39 2.08 23.04
N THR A 15 11.12 1.78 23.30
CA THR A 15 10.24 1.08 22.37
C THR A 15 9.83 2.06 21.27
N GLY A 16 10.69 2.20 20.26
CA GLY A 16 10.31 2.91 19.04
C GLY A 16 9.20 2.12 18.35
N THR A 17 8.01 2.70 18.22
CA THR A 17 6.97 2.18 17.33
C THR A 17 7.49 2.33 15.90
N ALA A 18 7.93 1.24 15.30
CA ALA A 18 8.27 1.21 13.88
C ALA A 18 6.97 1.42 13.10
N MET A 19 6.79 2.60 12.53
CA MET A 19 5.72 2.85 11.57
C MET A 19 6.01 2.03 10.32
N ALA A 20 4.98 1.32 9.82
CA ALA A 20 5.12 0.58 8.57
C ALA A 20 5.44 1.56 7.43
N GLN A 21 6.43 1.21 6.61
CA GLN A 21 6.82 2.06 5.48
C GLN A 21 5.74 2.03 4.41
N GLU A 22 5.31 3.22 3.96
CA GLU A 22 4.41 3.36 2.82
C GLU A 22 5.06 2.88 1.53
N ALA A 23 4.23 2.47 0.58
CA ALA A 23 4.69 1.97 -0.71
C ALA A 23 5.36 3.09 -1.54
N LYS A 24 6.38 2.70 -2.30
CA LYS A 24 6.91 3.51 -3.38
C LYS A 24 6.03 3.35 -4.62
N VAL A 25 5.57 4.47 -5.19
CA VAL A 25 4.73 4.50 -6.39
C VAL A 25 5.50 5.13 -7.54
N THR A 26 5.56 4.43 -8.68
CA THR A 26 6.19 4.91 -9.91
C THR A 26 5.16 4.96 -11.03
N SER A 27 4.93 6.15 -11.59
CA SER A 27 4.08 6.32 -12.77
C SER A 27 4.80 5.83 -14.02
N LEU A 28 4.13 4.97 -14.80
CA LEU A 28 4.65 4.43 -16.05
C LEU A 28 4.05 5.13 -17.26
N MET A 29 2.74 5.37 -17.24
CA MET A 29 2.01 5.92 -18.38
C MET A 29 0.72 6.59 -17.88
N SER A 30 0.37 7.69 -18.52
CA SER A 30 -0.96 8.31 -18.43
C SER A 30 -1.48 8.61 -19.82
N LYS A 31 -2.76 8.32 -20.08
CA LYS A 31 -3.43 8.57 -21.36
C LYS A 31 -4.85 9.06 -21.13
N ASP A 32 -5.19 10.15 -21.80
CA ASP A 32 -6.59 10.57 -21.93
C ASP A 32 -7.37 9.51 -22.71
N LEU A 33 -8.62 9.29 -22.32
CA LEU A 33 -9.54 8.35 -22.98
C LEU A 33 -10.57 9.15 -23.78
N PRO A 34 -10.38 9.35 -25.09
CA PRO A 34 -11.25 10.23 -25.90
C PRO A 34 -12.69 9.72 -26.05
N ASP A 35 -12.89 8.42 -25.91
CA ASP A 35 -14.20 7.76 -25.88
C ASP A 35 -14.89 7.81 -24.50
N MET A 36 -14.17 8.26 -23.48
CA MET A 36 -14.66 8.48 -22.11
C MET A 36 -14.32 9.92 -21.65
N PRO A 37 -15.06 10.94 -22.10
CA PRO A 37 -14.75 12.34 -21.78
C PRO A 37 -14.52 12.60 -20.29
N GLY A 38 -13.46 13.33 -19.97
CA GLY A 38 -13.07 13.64 -18.59
C GLY A 38 -12.36 12.51 -17.84
N LYS A 39 -12.09 11.39 -18.51
CA LYS A 39 -11.36 10.25 -17.93
C LYS A 39 -9.96 10.12 -18.51
N GLU A 40 -9.07 9.57 -17.70
CA GLU A 40 -7.75 9.14 -18.10
C GLU A 40 -7.46 7.73 -17.56
N MET A 41 -6.56 7.05 -18.22
CA MET A 41 -5.99 5.79 -17.74
C MET A 41 -4.59 6.08 -17.21
N LEU A 42 -4.30 5.64 -16.01
CA LEU A 42 -2.99 5.74 -15.36
C LEU A 42 -2.46 4.33 -15.06
N MET A 43 -1.23 4.08 -15.47
CA MET A 43 -0.52 2.84 -15.16
C MET A 43 0.63 3.15 -14.22
N ILE A 44 0.68 2.44 -13.08
CA ILE A 44 1.70 2.62 -12.04
C ILE A 44 2.28 1.28 -11.60
N ILE A 45 3.51 1.33 -11.10
CA ILE A 45 4.11 0.27 -10.29
C ILE A 45 4.04 0.69 -8.83
N VAL A 46 3.66 -0.24 -7.98
CA VAL A 46 3.66 -0.10 -6.51
C VAL A 46 4.63 -1.12 -5.92
N GLU A 47 5.54 -0.65 -5.08
CA GLU A 47 6.55 -1.46 -4.42
C GLU A 47 6.43 -1.31 -2.91
N HIS A 48 6.13 -2.42 -2.23
CA HIS A 48 6.16 -2.50 -0.77
C HIS A 48 7.50 -3.06 -0.30
N ALA A 49 8.17 -2.35 0.59
CA ALA A 49 9.28 -2.90 1.35
C ALA A 49 8.82 -4.09 2.22
N PRO A 50 9.73 -4.96 2.71
CA PRO A 50 9.38 -5.97 3.70
C PRO A 50 8.60 -5.36 4.87
N GLY A 51 7.42 -5.93 5.20
CA GLY A 51 6.54 -5.42 6.25
C GLY A 51 5.83 -4.10 5.93
N GLY A 52 6.00 -3.56 4.72
CA GLY A 52 5.38 -2.30 4.29
C GLY A 52 3.85 -2.40 4.14
N SER A 53 3.16 -1.29 4.38
CA SER A 53 1.70 -1.19 4.22
C SER A 53 1.30 0.25 3.89
N ASN A 54 0.17 0.39 3.21
CA ASN A 54 -0.48 1.68 3.03
C ASN A 54 -1.66 1.84 4.00
N PRO A 55 -1.94 3.06 4.48
CA PRO A 55 -3.16 3.32 5.24
C PRO A 55 -4.40 3.14 4.36
N ALA A 56 -5.56 3.00 5.00
CA ALA A 56 -6.84 2.88 4.30
C ALA A 56 -7.07 4.08 3.36
N HIS A 57 -7.52 3.80 2.14
CA HIS A 57 -7.69 4.81 1.10
C HIS A 57 -8.78 4.45 0.08
N ARG A 58 -9.10 5.40 -0.79
CA ARG A 58 -9.94 5.23 -1.98
C ARG A 58 -9.14 5.62 -3.21
N HIS A 59 -9.46 5.01 -4.32
CA HIS A 59 -8.94 5.45 -5.62
C HIS A 59 -9.91 6.40 -6.35
N ASN A 60 -11.22 6.35 -6.03
CA ASN A 60 -12.29 7.02 -6.80
C ASN A 60 -12.17 6.69 -8.30
N ALA A 61 -11.84 5.46 -8.59
CA ALA A 61 -11.47 4.96 -9.91
C ALA A 61 -11.76 3.46 -10.00
N HIS A 62 -11.80 2.94 -11.22
CA HIS A 62 -11.61 1.52 -11.45
C HIS A 62 -10.12 1.22 -11.35
N ALA A 63 -9.73 0.34 -10.46
CA ALA A 63 -8.34 -0.08 -10.26
C ALA A 63 -8.21 -1.59 -10.49
N MET A 64 -7.30 -1.96 -11.39
CA MET A 64 -6.96 -3.35 -11.70
C MET A 64 -5.50 -3.57 -11.33
N LEU A 65 -5.28 -4.53 -10.44
CA LEU A 65 -3.96 -4.85 -9.90
C LEU A 65 -3.51 -6.22 -10.42
N TYR A 66 -2.21 -6.33 -10.72
CA TYR A 66 -1.56 -7.58 -11.12
C TYR A 66 -0.23 -7.73 -10.40
N VAL A 67 -0.06 -8.82 -9.64
CA VAL A 67 1.16 -9.03 -8.84
C VAL A 67 2.30 -9.51 -9.73
N LEU A 68 3.45 -8.85 -9.63
CA LEU A 68 4.68 -9.13 -10.38
C LEU A 68 5.69 -9.91 -9.53
N GLU A 69 5.90 -9.52 -8.27
CA GLU A 69 6.88 -10.11 -7.36
C GLU A 69 6.36 -10.12 -5.93
N GLY A 70 6.78 -11.13 -5.17
CA GLY A 70 6.41 -11.27 -3.76
C GLY A 70 4.93 -11.62 -3.59
N SER A 71 4.38 -11.31 -2.43
CA SER A 71 2.96 -11.50 -2.15
C SER A 71 2.37 -10.32 -1.39
N VAL A 72 1.13 -9.99 -1.67
CA VAL A 72 0.43 -8.86 -1.08
C VAL A 72 -0.91 -9.30 -0.49
N VAL A 73 -1.31 -8.64 0.58
CA VAL A 73 -2.62 -8.86 1.20
C VAL A 73 -3.49 -7.67 0.92
N MET A 74 -4.67 -7.92 0.35
CA MET A 74 -5.61 -6.92 -0.10
C MET A 74 -6.99 -7.16 0.50
N GLN A 75 -7.70 -6.09 0.86
CA GLN A 75 -9.08 -6.15 1.28
C GLN A 75 -9.79 -4.83 1.01
N VAL A 76 -10.95 -4.90 0.38
CA VAL A 76 -11.91 -3.79 0.37
C VAL A 76 -12.89 -3.92 1.53
N LYS A 77 -13.37 -2.80 2.05
CA LYS A 77 -14.34 -2.78 3.16
C LYS A 77 -15.58 -3.60 2.80
N GLY A 78 -15.94 -4.53 3.70
CA GLY A 78 -17.06 -5.46 3.50
C GLY A 78 -16.71 -6.72 2.68
N GLY A 79 -15.52 -6.77 2.08
CA GLY A 79 -15.02 -7.95 1.37
C GLY A 79 -14.13 -8.82 2.24
N LYS A 80 -13.70 -9.96 1.68
CA LYS A 80 -12.73 -10.85 2.33
C LYS A 80 -11.32 -10.35 2.12
N GLU A 81 -10.47 -10.57 3.12
CA GLU A 81 -9.02 -10.43 2.97
C GLU A 81 -8.50 -11.54 2.04
N VAL A 82 -7.69 -11.17 1.06
CA VAL A 82 -7.06 -12.10 0.11
C VAL A 82 -5.56 -11.89 0.07
N THR A 83 -4.81 -12.99 -0.03
CA THR A 83 -3.38 -12.97 -0.30
C THR A 83 -3.15 -13.31 -1.76
N LEU A 84 -2.44 -12.44 -2.47
CA LEU A 84 -2.16 -12.56 -3.90
C LEU A 84 -0.67 -12.82 -4.10
N THR A 85 -0.38 -13.73 -5.02
CA THR A 85 0.98 -14.09 -5.45
C THR A 85 1.20 -13.72 -6.92
N PRO A 86 2.43 -13.76 -7.46
CA PRO A 86 2.71 -13.38 -8.84
C PRO A 86 1.79 -14.07 -9.86
N GLY A 87 1.25 -13.29 -10.79
CA GLY A 87 0.27 -13.75 -11.78
C GLY A 87 -1.19 -13.63 -11.36
N GLN A 88 -1.46 -13.26 -10.11
CA GLN A 88 -2.82 -13.04 -9.62
C GLN A 88 -3.21 -11.57 -9.67
N SER A 89 -4.51 -11.32 -9.79
CA SER A 89 -5.09 -9.99 -9.95
C SER A 89 -6.14 -9.68 -8.89
N PHE A 90 -6.38 -8.39 -8.70
CA PHE A 90 -7.40 -7.86 -7.79
C PHE A 90 -8.08 -6.64 -8.42
N TYR A 91 -9.34 -6.43 -8.12
CA TYR A 91 -10.10 -5.29 -8.61
C TYR A 91 -10.73 -4.50 -7.47
N GLU A 92 -10.68 -3.17 -7.62
CA GLU A 92 -11.38 -2.20 -6.77
C GLU A 92 -12.22 -1.28 -7.66
N GLY A 93 -13.47 -1.07 -7.26
CA GLY A 93 -14.36 -0.11 -7.91
C GLY A 93 -14.22 1.31 -7.34
N PRO A 94 -14.87 2.30 -8.00
CA PRO A 94 -14.78 3.72 -7.61
C PRO A 94 -15.23 4.00 -6.18
N ASP A 95 -16.20 3.23 -5.66
CA ASP A 95 -16.80 3.43 -4.34
C ASP A 95 -16.15 2.58 -3.24
N ASN A 96 -15.22 1.71 -3.61
CA ASN A 96 -14.56 0.83 -2.63
C ASN A 96 -13.59 1.61 -1.74
N VAL A 97 -13.56 1.24 -0.46
CA VAL A 97 -12.50 1.62 0.48
C VAL A 97 -11.53 0.45 0.58
N HIS A 98 -10.30 0.67 0.20
CA HIS A 98 -9.20 -0.28 0.37
C HIS A 98 -8.72 -0.20 1.82
N VAL A 99 -9.09 -1.19 2.61
CA VAL A 99 -8.81 -1.18 4.07
C VAL A 99 -7.57 -1.95 4.45
N VAL A 100 -7.14 -2.91 3.61
CA VAL A 100 -5.87 -3.64 3.77
C VAL A 100 -5.11 -3.61 2.45
N ASP A 101 -3.91 -3.07 2.49
CA ASP A 101 -2.93 -3.00 1.40
C ASP A 101 -1.55 -3.13 2.02
N ARG A 102 -1.00 -4.33 2.03
CA ARG A 102 0.27 -4.61 2.68
C ARG A 102 1.06 -5.72 2.01
N ASN A 103 2.37 -5.68 2.20
CA ASN A 103 3.23 -6.82 1.92
C ASN A 103 2.87 -7.99 2.86
N ALA A 104 2.69 -9.18 2.33
CA ALA A 104 2.47 -10.39 3.13
C ALA A 104 3.73 -10.86 3.87
N SER A 105 4.92 -10.44 3.41
CA SER A 105 6.23 -10.84 3.95
C SER A 105 6.87 -9.72 4.77
N SER A 106 7.48 -10.08 5.88
CA SER A 106 8.34 -9.19 6.69
C SER A 106 9.81 -9.21 6.26
N THR A 107 10.18 -10.06 5.30
CA THR A 107 11.58 -10.29 4.91
C THR A 107 11.85 -10.06 3.42
N LYS A 108 10.84 -10.09 2.57
CA LYS A 108 10.94 -9.95 1.11
C LYS A 108 10.10 -8.79 0.61
N PRO A 109 10.55 -8.04 -0.42
CA PRO A 109 9.74 -6.99 -1.04
C PRO A 109 8.59 -7.59 -1.85
N ALA A 110 7.60 -6.75 -2.17
CA ALA A 110 6.51 -7.07 -3.08
C ALA A 110 6.36 -5.97 -4.12
N LYS A 111 5.94 -6.33 -5.32
CA LYS A 111 5.75 -5.43 -6.46
C LYS A 111 4.51 -5.82 -7.24
N PHE A 112 3.70 -4.84 -7.60
CA PHE A 112 2.53 -5.06 -8.43
C PHE A 112 2.27 -3.87 -9.36
N LEU A 113 1.65 -4.19 -10.49
CA LEU A 113 1.17 -3.23 -11.46
C LEU A 113 -0.26 -2.84 -11.11
N VAL A 114 -0.60 -1.55 -11.25
CA VAL A 114 -1.99 -1.08 -11.16
C VAL A 114 -2.33 -0.25 -12.38
N VAL A 115 -3.48 -0.53 -12.99
CA VAL A 115 -4.10 0.30 -14.02
C VAL A 115 -5.35 0.93 -13.43
N LEU A 116 -5.41 2.26 -13.47
CA LEU A 116 -6.52 3.06 -12.96
C LEU A 116 -7.25 3.74 -14.12
N ILE A 117 -8.59 3.65 -14.13
CA ILE A 117 -9.44 4.50 -14.95
C ILE A 117 -10.10 5.49 -14.01
N LYS A 118 -9.70 6.75 -14.08
CA LYS A 118 -10.05 7.79 -13.12
C LYS A 118 -10.41 9.12 -13.78
N ASN A 119 -10.93 10.05 -13.01
CA ASN A 119 -11.11 11.42 -13.49
C ASN A 119 -9.74 12.03 -13.82
N LYS A 120 -9.67 12.73 -14.95
CA LYS A 120 -8.48 13.44 -15.41
C LYS A 120 -8.00 14.42 -14.34
N GLY A 121 -6.70 14.38 -14.04
CA GLY A 121 -6.07 15.25 -13.04
C GLY A 121 -6.38 14.90 -11.59
N ALA A 122 -7.26 13.94 -11.30
CA ALA A 122 -7.51 13.51 -9.93
C ALA A 122 -6.32 12.72 -9.35
N PRO A 123 -6.09 12.76 -8.03
CA PRO A 123 -5.05 11.95 -7.40
C PRO A 123 -5.32 10.45 -7.57
N ALA A 124 -4.25 9.64 -7.61
CA ALA A 124 -4.36 8.18 -7.77
C ALA A 124 -4.99 7.51 -6.54
N LEU A 125 -4.85 8.11 -5.36
CA LEU A 125 -5.49 7.67 -4.13
C LEU A 125 -5.84 8.85 -3.22
N VAL A 126 -6.85 8.66 -2.38
CA VAL A 126 -7.29 9.62 -1.37
C VAL A 126 -7.37 8.89 -0.03
N PRO A 127 -6.63 9.33 1.00
CA PRO A 127 -6.73 8.74 2.34
C PRO A 127 -8.15 8.83 2.88
N VAL A 128 -8.59 7.82 3.63
CA VAL A 128 -9.82 7.85 4.42
C VAL A 128 -9.49 7.91 5.89
N LYS A 129 -10.28 8.69 6.63
CA LYS A 129 -10.15 8.81 8.09
C LYS A 129 -11.01 7.77 8.80
#